data_82bb13a37705b805ea48e31e05471986
#
_entry.id   82bb13a37705b805ea48e31e05471986
#
_cell.length_a   1.000
_cell.length_b   1.000
_cell.length_c   1.000
_cell.angle_alpha   90.00
_cell.angle_beta   90.00
_cell.angle_gamma   90.00
#
_symmetry.space_group_name_H-M   'P 1'
#
loop_
_entity.id
_entity.type
_entity.pdbx_description
1 polymer ?
#
loop_
_entity_poly.entity_id
_entity_poly.type
_entity_poly.pdbx_seq_one_letter_code
_entity_poly.pdbx_strand_id
1 'polypeptide(L)'
;GFSMAEDSQFSTSFSTTEYYELESGEEHIGALPLEEPLEKNQRILFAGRFWKITDIDEARRKISLEPAQDGLSPRFSGGGAAVHDIVRREMLKLYRGGKEPGLCDFMARKLFDEGANAFRELGLLSRSCVSWGEKFYILPWLGDRTTRTISALLRSEGLDASDLHGIIEVKDTSRRAVMDAVRSVRDGDAPDKNILAR
;
A
#
# COMPACT_ATOMS: atom_id res chain seq x y z
N GLY A 1 -9.09 24.84 -23.96
CA GLY A 1 -8.78 24.50 -22.57
C GLY A 1 -9.74 25.10 -21.53
N PHE A 2 -10.29 26.29 -21.79
CA PHE A 2 -11.18 26.98 -20.84
C PHE A 2 -12.59 26.41 -20.78
N SER A 3 -13.12 25.81 -21.84
CA SER A 3 -14.48 25.27 -21.86
C SER A 3 -14.66 23.94 -21.09
N MET A 4 -13.59 23.22 -20.83
CA MET A 4 -13.64 21.98 -20.02
C MET A 4 -13.69 22.24 -18.51
N ALA A 5 -13.25 23.40 -18.04
CA ALA A 5 -13.27 23.72 -16.62
C ALA A 5 -14.65 24.18 -16.12
N GLU A 6 -15.55 24.54 -17.04
CA GLU A 6 -16.93 24.95 -16.72
C GLU A 6 -17.92 23.78 -16.80
N ASP A 7 -17.50 22.61 -17.28
CA ASP A 7 -18.34 21.41 -17.30
C ASP A 7 -18.46 20.88 -15.87
N SER A 8 -19.70 20.83 -15.36
CA SER A 8 -20.05 20.30 -14.03
C SER A 8 -19.65 18.82 -13.85
N GLN A 9 -19.26 18.13 -14.93
CA GLN A 9 -18.72 16.76 -14.90
C GLN A 9 -17.21 16.74 -14.72
N PHE A 10 -16.50 17.88 -14.78
CA PHE A 10 -15.09 17.98 -14.43
C PHE A 10 -14.92 18.09 -12.91
N SER A 11 -15.39 17.09 -12.20
CA SER A 11 -15.07 16.92 -10.79
C SER A 11 -13.89 15.96 -10.67
N THR A 12 -12.79 16.44 -10.11
CA THR A 12 -11.74 15.53 -9.63
C THR A 12 -12.38 14.67 -8.54
N SER A 13 -12.65 13.40 -8.86
CA SER A 13 -13.10 12.43 -7.88
C SER A 13 -11.93 12.13 -6.95
N PHE A 14 -11.83 12.89 -5.87
CA PHE A 14 -11.02 12.47 -4.73
C PHE A 14 -11.78 11.32 -4.05
N SER A 15 -11.13 10.19 -3.86
CA SER A 15 -11.67 9.19 -2.95
C SER A 15 -11.72 9.82 -1.57
N THR A 16 -12.91 10.07 -1.07
CA THR A 16 -13.08 10.60 0.28
C THR A 16 -12.73 9.47 1.25
N THR A 17 -11.67 9.65 2.00
CA THR A 17 -11.33 8.72 3.09
C THR A 17 -12.49 8.72 4.07
N GLU A 18 -13.03 7.55 4.39
CA GLU A 18 -14.07 7.43 5.40
C GLU A 18 -13.46 7.67 6.78
N TYR A 19 -14.06 8.58 7.54
CA TYR A 19 -13.67 8.88 8.91
C TYR A 19 -14.66 8.23 9.87
N TYR A 20 -14.11 7.66 10.94
CA TYR A 20 -14.86 7.11 12.05
C TYR A 20 -14.62 7.98 13.28
N GLU A 21 -15.71 8.39 13.93
CA GLU A 21 -15.67 9.12 15.18
C GLU A 21 -15.28 8.18 16.31
N LEU A 22 -14.29 8.58 17.10
CA LEU A 22 -13.80 7.84 18.26
C LEU A 22 -14.41 8.41 19.53
N GLU A 23 -15.11 7.58 20.31
CA GLU A 23 -15.79 7.95 21.54
C GLU A 23 -15.35 7.03 22.69
N SER A 24 -15.21 7.60 23.90
CA SER A 24 -15.00 6.84 25.13
C SER A 24 -16.05 7.26 26.16
N GLY A 25 -17.07 6.43 26.36
CA GLY A 25 -18.27 6.83 27.09
C GLY A 25 -19.00 7.96 26.36
N GLU A 26 -19.14 9.12 27.04
CA GLU A 26 -19.73 10.35 26.45
C GLU A 26 -18.66 11.30 25.88
N GLU A 27 -17.36 10.98 26.02
CA GLU A 27 -16.27 11.83 25.57
C GLU A 27 -15.92 11.54 24.11
N HIS A 28 -15.94 12.60 23.27
CA HIS A 28 -15.41 12.53 21.91
C HIS A 28 -13.88 12.65 21.95
N ILE A 29 -13.19 11.62 21.44
CA ILE A 29 -11.72 11.53 21.45
C ILE A 29 -11.12 12.09 20.17
N GLY A 30 -11.82 11.97 19.03
CA GLY A 30 -11.38 12.44 17.73
C GLY A 30 -11.95 11.66 16.58
N ALA A 31 -11.39 11.85 15.38
CA ALA A 31 -11.78 11.11 14.18
C ALA A 31 -10.56 10.38 13.59
N LEU A 32 -10.77 9.14 13.17
CA LEU A 32 -9.75 8.26 12.59
C LEU A 32 -10.11 7.96 11.13
N PRO A 33 -9.24 8.26 10.15
CA PRO A 33 -9.42 7.75 8.79
C PRO A 33 -9.21 6.24 8.78
N LEU A 34 -10.21 5.49 8.34
CA LEU A 34 -10.15 4.04 8.29
C LEU A 34 -9.65 3.59 6.92
N GLU A 35 -8.42 3.14 6.88
CA GLU A 35 -7.78 2.59 5.68
C GLU A 35 -7.61 1.07 5.77
N GLU A 36 -7.53 0.55 6.98
CA GLU A 36 -7.50 -0.88 7.27
C GLU A 36 -8.67 -1.20 8.22
N PRO A 37 -9.34 -2.35 8.04
CA PRO A 37 -10.41 -2.77 8.94
C PRO A 37 -9.85 -2.93 10.37
N LEU A 38 -10.53 -2.29 11.32
CA LEU A 38 -10.24 -2.46 12.75
C LEU A 38 -11.13 -3.57 13.32
N GLU A 39 -10.60 -4.26 14.33
CA GLU A 39 -11.30 -5.37 14.97
C GLU A 39 -11.69 -5.02 16.42
N LYS A 40 -12.82 -5.57 16.86
CA LYS A 40 -13.21 -5.50 18.27
C LYS A 40 -12.14 -6.17 19.14
N ASN A 41 -11.83 -5.55 20.27
CA ASN A 41 -10.75 -5.88 21.20
C ASN A 41 -9.33 -5.54 20.70
N GLN A 42 -9.16 -5.00 19.51
CA GLN A 42 -7.90 -4.46 19.08
C GLN A 42 -7.50 -3.27 19.95
N ARG A 43 -6.20 -3.12 20.21
CA ARG A 43 -5.64 -2.01 20.95
C ARG A 43 -4.91 -1.07 20.00
N ILE A 44 -5.20 0.21 20.11
CA ILE A 44 -4.64 1.26 19.26
C ILE A 44 -4.01 2.36 20.10
N LEU A 45 -3.01 3.04 19.54
CA LEU A 45 -2.45 4.28 20.08
C LEU A 45 -3.09 5.45 19.31
N PHE A 46 -3.85 6.30 20.00
CA PHE A 46 -4.45 7.49 19.40
C PHE A 46 -4.38 8.68 20.37
N ALA A 47 -4.08 9.87 19.86
CA ALA A 47 -3.91 11.10 20.64
C ALA A 47 -2.94 10.93 21.84
N GLY A 48 -1.86 10.13 21.65
CA GLY A 48 -0.84 9.91 22.68
C GLY A 48 -1.28 8.97 23.81
N ARG A 49 -2.43 8.30 23.71
CA ARG A 49 -2.94 7.34 24.67
C ARG A 49 -3.26 6.01 24.02
N PHE A 50 -3.17 4.93 24.79
CA PHE A 50 -3.58 3.61 24.36
C PHE A 50 -5.06 3.39 24.63
N TRP A 51 -5.75 2.82 23.65
CA TRP A 51 -7.18 2.55 23.65
C TRP A 51 -7.45 1.14 23.19
N LYS A 52 -8.45 0.52 23.79
CA LYS A 52 -9.01 -0.76 23.34
C LYS A 52 -10.35 -0.49 22.64
N ILE A 53 -10.54 -1.05 21.46
CA ILE A 53 -11.79 -0.98 20.73
C ILE A 53 -12.79 -1.92 21.38
N THR A 54 -13.89 -1.36 21.87
CA THR A 54 -14.97 -2.13 22.51
C THR A 54 -16.10 -2.43 21.57
N ASP A 55 -16.38 -1.51 20.62
CA ASP A 55 -17.41 -1.69 19.61
C ASP A 55 -17.14 -0.87 18.36
N ILE A 56 -17.68 -1.33 17.20
CA ILE A 56 -17.58 -0.65 15.91
C ILE A 56 -18.97 -0.60 15.29
N ASP A 57 -19.54 0.60 15.15
CA ASP A 57 -20.79 0.86 14.45
C ASP A 57 -20.47 1.40 13.05
N GLU A 58 -20.45 0.51 12.06
CA GLU A 58 -20.16 0.87 10.67
C GLU A 58 -21.24 1.79 10.08
N ALA A 59 -22.51 1.60 10.46
CA ALA A 59 -23.62 2.38 9.93
C ALA A 59 -23.55 3.84 10.37
N ARG A 60 -23.11 4.08 11.60
CA ARG A 60 -22.94 5.42 12.18
C ARG A 60 -21.53 5.95 12.06
N ARG A 61 -20.59 5.11 11.60
CA ARG A 61 -19.15 5.40 11.53
C ARG A 61 -18.58 5.82 12.88
N LYS A 62 -18.89 5.05 13.91
CA LYS A 62 -18.46 5.28 15.28
C LYS A 62 -17.68 4.10 15.82
N ILE A 63 -16.63 4.38 16.58
CA ILE A 63 -15.82 3.39 17.29
C ILE A 63 -15.80 3.75 18.76
N SER A 64 -16.29 2.82 19.59
CA SER A 64 -16.26 2.95 21.04
C SER A 64 -14.95 2.45 21.60
N LEU A 65 -14.36 3.21 22.51
CA LEU A 65 -13.04 2.98 23.08
C LEU A 65 -13.09 2.91 24.60
N GLU A 66 -12.18 2.10 25.17
CA GLU A 66 -11.82 2.12 26.58
C GLU A 66 -10.32 2.38 26.74
N PRO A 67 -9.86 3.06 27.81
CA PRO A 67 -8.44 3.23 28.09
C PRO A 67 -7.71 1.89 28.19
N ALA A 68 -6.52 1.79 27.62
CA ALA A 68 -5.66 0.61 27.67
C ALA A 68 -4.24 0.99 28.12
N GLN A 69 -3.45 0.00 28.56
CA GLN A 69 -2.07 0.26 29.01
C GLN A 69 -1.05 0.13 27.88
N ASP A 70 -1.41 -0.58 26.79
CA ASP A 70 -0.57 -0.82 25.62
C ASP A 70 -1.42 -0.86 24.34
N GLY A 71 -0.79 -0.78 23.19
CA GLY A 71 -1.47 -0.87 21.91
C GLY A 71 -0.51 -0.67 20.73
N LEU A 72 -1.01 -0.90 19.51
CA LEU A 72 -0.29 -0.62 18.28
C LEU A 72 -0.65 0.79 17.78
N SER A 73 0.32 1.50 17.25
CA SER A 73 0.04 2.76 16.55
C SER A 73 -0.78 2.45 15.30
N PRO A 74 -1.93 3.14 15.08
CA PRO A 74 -2.64 3.01 13.81
C PRO A 74 -1.68 3.36 12.67
N ARG A 75 -1.70 2.56 11.63
CA ARG A 75 -0.97 2.88 10.41
C ARG A 75 -1.83 3.82 9.59
N PHE A 76 -1.45 5.09 9.57
CA PHE A 76 -2.03 6.06 8.66
C PHE A 76 -1.28 5.93 7.34
N SER A 77 -1.82 5.17 6.40
CA SER A 77 -1.24 5.07 5.05
C SER A 77 -1.50 6.32 4.23
N GLY A 78 -2.07 7.36 4.81
CA GLY A 78 -2.48 8.60 4.13
C GLY A 78 -3.27 8.25 2.88
N GLY A 79 -4.61 8.20 2.91
CA GLY A 79 -5.50 7.72 1.84
C GLY A 79 -5.23 8.33 0.47
N GLY A 80 -4.02 8.11 -0.05
CA GLY A 80 -3.61 8.49 -1.38
C GLY A 80 -4.34 7.62 -2.41
N ALA A 81 -4.81 8.23 -3.48
CA ALA A 81 -5.31 7.47 -4.62
C ALA A 81 -4.27 6.43 -5.05
N ALA A 82 -4.75 5.22 -5.39
CA ALA A 82 -3.87 4.14 -5.87
C ALA A 82 -2.97 4.65 -7.00
N VAL A 83 -1.67 4.42 -6.86
CA VAL A 83 -0.69 4.83 -7.87
C VAL A 83 -0.94 4.04 -9.15
N HIS A 84 -1.08 4.74 -10.28
CA HIS A 84 -1.35 4.12 -11.56
C HIS A 84 -0.08 3.52 -12.18
N ASP A 85 -0.23 2.48 -13.01
CA ASP A 85 0.87 1.80 -13.72
C ASP A 85 1.81 2.76 -14.46
N ILE A 86 1.26 3.79 -15.10
CA ILE A 86 2.05 4.78 -15.85
C ILE A 86 3.05 5.49 -14.93
N VAL A 87 2.63 5.88 -13.72
CA VAL A 87 3.48 6.57 -12.75
C VAL A 87 4.67 5.68 -12.35
N ARG A 88 4.41 4.41 -12.02
CA ARG A 88 5.46 3.45 -11.66
C ARG A 88 6.44 3.19 -12.81
N ARG A 89 5.92 3.11 -14.04
CA ARG A 89 6.77 2.96 -15.24
C ARG A 89 7.64 4.17 -15.50
N GLU A 90 7.11 5.38 -15.33
CA GLU A 90 7.92 6.61 -15.45
C GLU A 90 8.99 6.69 -14.34
N MET A 91 8.66 6.31 -13.10
CA MET A 91 9.66 6.19 -12.02
C MET A 91 10.80 5.24 -12.43
N LEU A 92 10.47 4.07 -12.99
CA LEU A 92 11.49 3.13 -13.49
C LEU A 92 12.38 3.74 -14.58
N LYS A 93 11.80 4.50 -15.52
CA LYS A 93 12.58 5.19 -16.56
C LYS A 93 13.54 6.21 -15.96
N LEU A 94 13.09 6.99 -14.97
CA LEU A 94 13.93 7.97 -14.27
C LEU A 94 15.10 7.27 -13.55
N TYR A 95 14.86 6.21 -12.81
CA TYR A 95 15.92 5.45 -12.14
C TYR A 95 16.89 4.79 -13.12
N ARG A 96 16.41 4.25 -14.22
CA ARG A 96 17.25 3.70 -15.30
C ARG A 96 18.09 4.78 -15.98
N GLY A 97 17.51 5.95 -16.19
CA GLY A 97 18.20 7.11 -16.78
C GLY A 97 19.24 7.72 -15.85
N GLY A 98 19.09 7.54 -14.54
CA GLY A 98 20.01 8.07 -13.51
C GLY A 98 20.07 9.59 -13.46
N LYS A 99 19.08 10.27 -14.06
CA LYS A 99 19.02 11.73 -14.14
C LYS A 99 17.68 12.22 -13.62
N GLU A 100 17.72 13.14 -12.68
CA GLU A 100 16.52 13.77 -12.13
C GLU A 100 15.80 14.64 -13.18
N PRO A 101 14.48 14.83 -13.08
CA PRO A 101 13.65 15.48 -14.11
C PRO A 101 13.84 17.00 -14.26
N GLY A 102 14.81 17.62 -13.57
CA GLY A 102 15.09 19.06 -13.65
C GLY A 102 14.12 19.98 -12.90
N LEU A 103 13.08 19.39 -12.29
CA LEU A 103 12.04 20.11 -11.53
C LEU A 103 12.23 19.99 -10.00
N CYS A 104 13.29 19.31 -9.57
CA CYS A 104 13.55 19.03 -8.17
C CYS A 104 14.27 20.17 -7.49
N ASP A 105 13.84 20.52 -6.27
CA ASP A 105 14.63 21.33 -5.37
C ASP A 105 15.85 20.55 -4.85
N PHE A 106 16.65 21.19 -4.02
CA PHE A 106 17.88 20.58 -3.48
C PHE A 106 17.61 19.27 -2.69
N MET A 107 16.56 19.27 -1.85
CA MET A 107 16.24 18.08 -1.03
C MET A 107 15.68 16.96 -1.87
N ALA A 108 14.77 17.25 -2.80
CA ALA A 108 14.21 16.25 -3.71
C ALA A 108 15.28 15.63 -4.61
N ARG A 109 16.26 16.43 -5.08
CA ARG A 109 17.41 15.93 -5.85
C ARG A 109 18.26 14.97 -5.02
N LYS A 110 18.57 15.33 -3.78
CA LYS A 110 19.35 14.48 -2.88
C LYS A 110 18.64 13.13 -2.65
N LEU A 111 17.33 13.14 -2.37
CA LEU A 111 16.52 11.92 -2.21
C LEU A 111 16.47 11.09 -3.49
N PHE A 112 16.37 11.72 -4.65
CA PHE A 112 16.41 11.04 -5.94
C PHE A 112 17.77 10.35 -6.15
N ASP A 113 18.88 11.03 -5.87
CA ASP A 113 20.23 10.48 -6.01
C ASP A 113 20.45 9.30 -5.06
N GLU A 114 19.99 9.36 -3.82
CA GLU A 114 20.01 8.26 -2.87
C GLU A 114 19.20 7.06 -3.39
N GLY A 115 17.99 7.30 -3.88
CA GLY A 115 17.16 6.24 -4.48
C GLY A 115 17.76 5.64 -5.74
N ALA A 116 18.36 6.45 -6.62
CA ALA A 116 19.01 5.99 -7.84
C ALA A 116 20.29 5.18 -7.54
N ASN A 117 21.01 5.53 -6.47
CA ASN A 117 22.16 4.76 -6.00
C ASN A 117 21.70 3.40 -5.46
N ALA A 118 20.73 3.36 -4.57
CA ALA A 118 20.15 2.13 -4.04
C ALA A 118 19.60 1.22 -5.16
N PHE A 119 18.92 1.80 -6.17
CA PHE A 119 18.44 1.07 -7.34
C PHE A 119 19.58 0.34 -8.09
N ARG A 120 20.73 0.99 -8.25
CA ARG A 120 21.93 0.40 -8.89
C ARG A 120 22.60 -0.64 -8.01
N GLU A 121 22.82 -0.35 -6.74
CA GLU A 121 23.44 -1.26 -5.76
C GLU A 121 22.63 -2.55 -5.59
N LEU A 122 21.30 -2.45 -5.56
CA LEU A 122 20.41 -3.59 -5.55
C LEU A 122 20.33 -4.33 -6.90
N GLY A 123 21.01 -3.86 -7.94
CA GLY A 123 21.05 -4.48 -9.26
C GLY A 123 19.71 -4.44 -10.01
N LEU A 124 18.82 -3.50 -9.69
CA LEU A 124 17.47 -3.37 -10.26
C LEU A 124 17.46 -2.93 -11.73
N LEU A 125 18.63 -2.59 -12.29
CA LEU A 125 18.79 -2.39 -13.75
C LEU A 125 18.48 -3.66 -14.56
N SER A 126 18.84 -4.83 -14.01
CA SER A 126 18.75 -6.12 -14.72
C SER A 126 17.80 -7.13 -14.07
N ARG A 127 17.29 -6.85 -12.88
CA ARG A 127 16.40 -7.73 -12.14
C ARG A 127 15.25 -6.94 -11.50
N SER A 128 14.12 -7.62 -11.30
CA SER A 128 12.94 -7.04 -10.64
C SER A 128 12.71 -7.63 -9.25
N CYS A 129 13.69 -8.31 -8.68
CA CYS A 129 13.55 -8.94 -7.37
C CYS A 129 14.86 -8.94 -6.59
N VAL A 130 14.71 -8.83 -5.27
CA VAL A 130 15.81 -8.74 -4.29
C VAL A 130 15.48 -9.64 -3.10
N SER A 131 16.47 -10.32 -2.55
CA SER A 131 16.36 -11.02 -1.26
C SER A 131 16.99 -10.14 -0.18
N TRP A 132 16.31 -10.05 0.97
CA TRP A 132 16.81 -9.36 2.15
C TRP A 132 16.44 -10.18 3.39
N GLY A 133 17.46 -10.78 4.03
CA GLY A 133 17.24 -11.76 5.08
C GLY A 133 16.45 -12.96 4.55
N GLU A 134 15.41 -13.35 5.27
CA GLU A 134 14.49 -14.45 4.90
C GLU A 134 13.33 -14.01 4.01
N LYS A 135 13.32 -12.75 3.60
CA LYS A 135 12.26 -12.16 2.78
C LYS A 135 12.73 -12.00 1.33
N PHE A 136 11.77 -12.11 0.44
CA PHE A 136 11.96 -11.89 -0.98
C PHE A 136 11.05 -10.75 -1.44
N TYR A 137 11.62 -9.76 -2.12
CA TYR A 137 10.89 -8.59 -2.60
C TYR A 137 10.82 -8.59 -4.11
N ILE A 138 9.63 -8.45 -4.66
CA ILE A 138 9.38 -8.29 -6.09
C ILE A 138 8.99 -6.84 -6.35
N LEU A 139 9.68 -6.19 -7.28
CA LEU A 139 9.45 -4.82 -7.71
C LEU A 139 8.93 -4.86 -9.16
N PRO A 140 7.62 -5.03 -9.37
CA PRO A 140 7.05 -5.19 -10.72
C PRO A 140 7.01 -3.88 -11.50
N TRP A 141 7.18 -2.73 -10.83
CA TRP A 141 7.04 -1.38 -11.39
C TRP A 141 5.66 -1.15 -12.04
N LEU A 142 4.65 -1.71 -11.41
CA LEU A 142 3.25 -1.60 -11.76
C LEU A 142 2.49 -0.85 -10.68
N GLY A 143 1.31 -0.35 -11.03
CA GLY A 143 0.46 0.39 -10.11
C GLY A 143 -0.10 -0.49 -8.97
N ASP A 144 -0.61 0.15 -7.95
CA ASP A 144 -1.02 -0.52 -6.72
C ASP A 144 -2.12 -1.56 -6.95
N ARG A 145 -3.08 -1.29 -7.85
CA ARG A 145 -4.14 -2.26 -8.19
C ARG A 145 -3.56 -3.53 -8.80
N THR A 146 -2.67 -3.36 -9.78
CA THR A 146 -2.01 -4.50 -10.46
C THR A 146 -1.13 -5.27 -9.51
N THR A 147 -0.38 -4.57 -8.64
CA THR A 147 0.49 -5.18 -7.63
C THR A 147 -0.31 -5.99 -6.61
N ARG A 148 -1.45 -5.47 -6.13
CA ARG A 148 -2.37 -6.20 -5.24
C ARG A 148 -2.92 -7.46 -5.90
N THR A 149 -3.30 -7.37 -7.18
CA THR A 149 -3.77 -8.54 -7.94
C THR A 149 -2.69 -9.62 -8.04
N ILE A 150 -1.45 -9.24 -8.38
CA ILE A 150 -0.32 -10.18 -8.45
C ILE A 150 -0.07 -10.80 -7.07
N SER A 151 -0.09 -9.99 -6.01
CA SER A 151 0.07 -10.48 -4.63
C SER A 151 -1.02 -11.49 -4.24
N ALA A 152 -2.28 -11.24 -4.64
CA ALA A 152 -3.38 -12.17 -4.41
C ALA A 152 -3.19 -13.49 -5.18
N LEU A 153 -2.75 -13.42 -6.44
CA LEU A 153 -2.44 -14.60 -7.24
C LEU A 153 -1.27 -15.41 -6.65
N LEU A 154 -0.22 -14.77 -6.17
CA LEU A 154 0.87 -15.47 -5.50
C LEU A 154 0.42 -16.17 -4.21
N ARG A 155 -0.53 -15.57 -3.46
CA ARG A 155 -1.15 -16.24 -2.31
C ARG A 155 -1.97 -17.48 -2.71
N SER A 156 -2.66 -17.44 -3.84
CA SER A 156 -3.39 -18.62 -4.34
C SER A 156 -2.47 -19.76 -4.76
N GLU A 157 -1.22 -19.45 -5.10
CA GLU A 157 -0.15 -20.44 -5.33
C GLU A 157 0.53 -20.93 -4.02
N GLY A 158 0.00 -20.54 -2.86
CA GLY A 158 0.48 -20.98 -1.55
C GLY A 158 1.65 -20.17 -0.97
N LEU A 159 1.97 -19.00 -1.53
CA LEU A 159 3.01 -18.12 -0.99
C LEU A 159 2.45 -17.13 0.04
N ASP A 160 3.20 -16.83 1.09
CA ASP A 160 2.89 -15.72 2.02
C ASP A 160 3.33 -14.38 1.38
N ALA A 161 2.47 -13.86 0.50
CA ALA A 161 2.73 -12.65 -0.27
C ALA A 161 1.85 -11.47 0.20
N SER A 162 2.46 -10.32 0.42
CA SER A 162 1.78 -9.07 0.80
C SER A 162 2.20 -7.90 -0.09
N ASP A 163 1.25 -7.00 -0.38
CA ASP A 163 1.51 -5.75 -1.11
C ASP A 163 2.03 -4.67 -0.15
N LEU A 164 3.15 -4.07 -0.50
CA LEU A 164 3.76 -2.93 0.18
C LEU A 164 3.81 -1.72 -0.77
N HIS A 165 2.66 -1.19 -1.14
CA HIS A 165 2.54 0.00 -2.01
C HIS A 165 3.37 -0.10 -3.30
N GLY A 166 3.14 -1.15 -4.08
CA GLY A 166 3.79 -1.37 -5.37
C GLY A 166 5.03 -2.24 -5.31
N ILE A 167 5.37 -2.79 -4.15
CA ILE A 167 6.37 -3.83 -3.93
C ILE A 167 5.66 -5.03 -3.34
N ILE A 168 5.99 -6.24 -3.77
CA ILE A 168 5.45 -7.46 -3.17
C ILE A 168 6.51 -8.08 -2.27
N GLU A 169 6.19 -8.19 -0.98
CA GLU A 169 6.98 -8.96 -0.02
C GLU A 169 6.49 -10.40 -0.02
N VAL A 170 7.41 -11.36 -0.10
CA VAL A 170 7.12 -12.79 0.07
C VAL A 170 8.00 -13.33 1.19
N LYS A 171 7.40 -13.97 2.19
CA LYS A 171 8.07 -14.50 3.37
C LYS A 171 8.25 -16.01 3.27
N ASP A 172 9.17 -16.53 4.07
CA ASP A 172 9.39 -17.97 4.33
C ASP A 172 9.43 -18.83 3.05
N THR A 173 10.11 -18.33 2.00
CA THR A 173 10.12 -19.01 0.71
C THR A 173 11.48 -18.96 0.03
N SER A 174 11.69 -19.88 -0.89
CA SER A 174 12.89 -19.89 -1.75
C SER A 174 12.65 -19.07 -3.03
N ARG A 175 13.73 -18.51 -3.57
CA ARG A 175 13.70 -17.86 -4.89
C ARG A 175 13.08 -18.74 -5.97
N ARG A 176 13.33 -20.05 -5.92
CA ARG A 176 12.80 -21.01 -6.90
C ARG A 176 11.28 -21.09 -6.81
N ALA A 177 10.72 -21.24 -5.61
CA ALA A 177 9.27 -21.29 -5.41
C ALA A 177 8.57 -20.02 -5.90
N VAL A 178 9.15 -18.84 -5.62
CA VAL A 178 8.61 -17.56 -6.13
C VAL A 178 8.64 -17.53 -7.66
N MET A 179 9.74 -17.96 -8.29
CA MET A 179 9.84 -17.94 -9.75
C MET A 179 8.90 -18.94 -10.42
N ASP A 180 8.67 -20.07 -9.80
CA ASP A 180 7.72 -21.08 -10.29
C ASP A 180 6.28 -20.57 -10.16
N ALA A 181 5.89 -19.96 -9.04
CA ALA A 181 4.58 -19.33 -8.86
C ALA A 181 4.36 -18.15 -9.84
N VAL A 182 5.37 -17.31 -10.07
CA VAL A 182 5.27 -16.22 -11.06
C VAL A 182 5.07 -16.77 -12.47
N ARG A 183 5.69 -17.90 -12.82
CA ARG A 183 5.45 -18.55 -14.12
C ARG A 183 4.05 -19.10 -14.22
N SER A 184 3.56 -19.81 -13.19
CA SER A 184 2.19 -20.32 -13.13
C SER A 184 1.18 -19.20 -13.35
N VAL A 185 1.31 -18.09 -12.63
CA VAL A 185 0.44 -16.91 -12.78
C VAL A 185 0.51 -16.33 -14.20
N ARG A 186 1.71 -16.24 -14.78
CA ARG A 186 1.90 -15.68 -16.14
C ARG A 186 1.29 -16.57 -17.21
N ASP A 187 1.46 -17.88 -17.09
CA ASP A 187 1.09 -18.83 -18.12
C ASP A 187 -0.41 -19.18 -18.10
N GLY A 188 -1.17 -18.59 -17.15
CA GLY A 188 -2.64 -18.63 -17.15
C GLY A 188 -3.24 -19.83 -16.44
N ASP A 189 -2.44 -20.62 -15.74
CA ASP A 189 -2.91 -21.70 -14.84
C ASP A 189 -3.50 -21.16 -13.53
N ALA A 190 -3.77 -19.85 -13.48
CA ALA A 190 -4.29 -19.19 -12.30
C ALA A 190 -5.70 -19.69 -11.96
N PRO A 191 -5.96 -20.03 -10.71
CA PRO A 191 -7.24 -20.57 -10.29
C PRO A 191 -8.36 -19.53 -10.43
N ASP A 192 -9.55 -20.07 -10.60
CA ASP A 192 -10.85 -19.48 -10.89
C ASP A 192 -11.12 -18.07 -10.29
N LYS A 193 -11.90 -17.26 -11.01
CA LYS A 193 -12.28 -15.86 -10.74
C LYS A 193 -12.87 -15.57 -9.35
N ASN A 194 -13.17 -16.60 -8.55
CA ASN A 194 -13.74 -16.48 -7.20
C ASN A 194 -12.73 -16.06 -6.12
N ILE A 195 -11.43 -15.98 -6.41
CA ILE A 195 -10.38 -15.63 -5.45
C ILE A 195 -10.26 -14.11 -5.25
N LEU A 196 -10.73 -13.32 -6.21
CA LEU A 196 -10.67 -11.84 -6.15
C LEU A 196 -11.84 -11.20 -5.37
N ALA A 197 -12.76 -12.03 -4.84
CA ALA A 197 -13.99 -11.60 -4.14
C ALA A 197 -13.93 -11.77 -2.61
N ARG A 198 -12.74 -12.00 -2.04
CA ARG A 198 -12.55 -12.07 -0.58
C ARG A 198 -11.60 -11.00 -0.09
#